data_5d5bd0ed7942a87c4850f513d93943c4
#
_entry.id   5d5bd0ed7942a87c4850f513d93943c4
#
_cell.length_a   1.000
_cell.length_b   1.000
_cell.length_c   1.000
_cell.angle_alpha   90.00
_cell.angle_beta   90.00
_cell.angle_gamma   90.00
#
_symmetry.space_group_name_H-M   'P 1'
#
loop_
_entity.id
_entity.type
_entity.pdbx_description
1 polymer ?
#
loop_
_entity_poly.entity_id
_entity_poly.type
_entity_poly.pdbx_seq_one_letter_code
_entity_poly.pdbx_strand_id
1 'polypeptide(L)'
;TSIASLVSCGFHLRGSTNLLFKSISIQGSTLTISKSLNQSLVANGVEIVSETTSPDAKDVINPDLMLELIGEENEKRILSLSGQGVVNEFELYYRVHYRTKIAGDTLWSPVQTIEARRDFSYSDANLLAKQGEEKRLNENMQADVLSNLMRRLSTLKK
;
A
#
# COMPACT_ATOMS: atom_id res chain seq x y z
N THR A 1 -8.79 -36.53 -42.05
CA THR A 1 -8.66 -36.36 -40.60
C THR A 1 -7.87 -35.07 -40.33
N SER A 2 -8.61 -33.94 -40.09
CA SER A 2 -8.01 -32.63 -39.77
C SER A 2 -7.94 -32.51 -38.24
N ILE A 3 -6.73 -32.32 -37.72
CA ILE A 3 -6.47 -32.03 -36.32
C ILE A 3 -6.49 -30.52 -36.14
N ALA A 4 -7.53 -30.00 -35.46
CA ALA A 4 -7.61 -28.61 -35.09
C ALA A 4 -6.78 -28.37 -33.82
N SER A 5 -5.68 -27.59 -33.96
CA SER A 5 -4.85 -27.12 -32.85
C SER A 5 -5.56 -26.02 -32.11
N LEU A 6 -6.01 -26.29 -30.87
CA LEU A 6 -6.52 -25.30 -29.95
C LEU A 6 -5.35 -24.44 -29.42
N VAL A 7 -5.23 -23.25 -29.94
CA VAL A 7 -4.30 -22.23 -29.39
C VAL A 7 -4.92 -21.71 -28.07
N SER A 8 -4.39 -22.20 -26.96
CA SER A 8 -4.70 -21.72 -25.62
C SER A 8 -4.18 -20.28 -25.49
N CYS A 9 -5.10 -19.31 -25.46
CA CYS A 9 -4.78 -17.93 -25.10
C CYS A 9 -4.30 -17.92 -23.65
N GLY A 10 -3.00 -17.79 -23.44
CA GLY A 10 -2.40 -17.62 -22.13
C GLY A 10 -2.94 -16.38 -21.44
N PHE A 11 -3.80 -16.56 -20.44
CA PHE A 11 -4.24 -15.53 -19.52
C PHE A 11 -3.02 -15.08 -18.69
N HIS A 12 -2.35 -14.00 -19.09
CA HIS A 12 -1.37 -13.33 -18.25
C HIS A 12 -2.14 -12.63 -17.13
N LEU A 13 -2.01 -13.12 -15.91
CA LEU A 13 -2.49 -12.42 -14.71
C LEU A 13 -1.85 -11.02 -14.68
N ARG A 14 -2.63 -9.99 -14.97
CA ARG A 14 -2.27 -8.60 -14.69
C ARG A 14 -2.13 -8.45 -13.18
N GLY A 15 -0.89 -8.31 -12.68
CA GLY A 15 -0.71 -7.98 -11.27
C GLY A 15 0.56 -8.49 -10.58
N SER A 16 1.47 -9.21 -11.23
CA SER A 16 2.77 -9.50 -10.63
C SER A 16 3.68 -8.27 -10.78
N THR A 17 3.82 -7.52 -9.70
CA THR A 17 4.87 -6.50 -9.60
C THR A 17 6.20 -7.25 -9.50
N ASN A 18 7.05 -7.12 -10.51
CA ASN A 18 8.35 -7.79 -10.49
C ASN A 18 9.25 -7.10 -9.46
N LEU A 19 9.32 -7.65 -8.25
CA LEU A 19 10.15 -7.13 -7.17
C LEU A 19 11.59 -7.63 -7.36
N LEU A 20 12.56 -6.73 -7.24
CA LEU A 20 13.98 -7.03 -7.46
C LEU A 20 14.67 -7.61 -6.21
N PHE A 21 13.97 -7.70 -5.10
CA PHE A 21 14.41 -8.27 -3.83
C PHE A 21 13.60 -9.53 -3.50
N LYS A 22 14.23 -10.47 -2.80
CA LYS A 22 13.62 -11.76 -2.43
C LYS A 22 13.19 -11.81 -0.98
N SER A 23 13.80 -10.99 -0.14
CA SER A 23 13.51 -10.92 1.29
C SER A 23 13.35 -9.48 1.77
N ILE A 24 12.41 -9.27 2.69
CA ILE A 24 12.11 -7.98 3.28
C ILE A 24 11.90 -8.11 4.79
N SER A 25 12.43 -7.15 5.54
CA SER A 25 12.06 -6.91 6.94
C SER A 25 11.15 -5.69 7.02
N ILE A 26 10.03 -5.83 7.72
CA ILE A 26 9.06 -4.74 7.94
C ILE A 26 9.04 -4.41 9.41
N GLN A 27 9.30 -3.15 9.73
CA GLN A 27 9.34 -2.63 11.09
C GLN A 27 8.54 -1.33 11.22
N GLY A 28 8.42 -0.83 12.44
CA GLY A 28 7.73 0.42 12.76
C GLY A 28 6.27 0.22 13.16
N SER A 29 5.41 1.13 12.75
CA SER A 29 3.99 1.15 13.13
C SER A 29 3.17 0.12 12.35
N THR A 30 2.19 -0.49 13.03
CA THR A 30 1.17 -1.28 12.33
C THR A 30 0.12 -0.33 11.75
N LEU A 31 0.03 -0.30 10.43
CA LEU A 31 -0.90 0.54 9.68
C LEU A 31 -2.11 -0.27 9.20
N THR A 32 -3.16 0.43 8.80
CA THR A 32 -4.37 -0.21 8.22
C THR A 32 -4.04 -1.09 7.03
N ILE A 33 -3.07 -0.68 6.20
CA ILE A 33 -2.62 -1.46 5.02
C ILE A 33 -1.64 -2.59 5.33
N SER A 34 -1.12 -2.72 6.57
CA SER A 34 -0.04 -3.67 6.90
C SER A 34 -0.37 -5.12 6.53
N LYS A 35 -1.59 -5.57 6.82
CA LYS A 35 -2.04 -6.94 6.48
C LYS A 35 -2.04 -7.17 4.97
N SER A 36 -2.61 -6.24 4.23
CA SER A 36 -2.70 -6.32 2.77
C SER A 36 -1.32 -6.18 2.10
N LEU A 37 -0.43 -5.39 2.70
CA LEU A 37 0.97 -5.28 2.27
C LEU A 37 1.70 -6.62 2.40
N ASN A 38 1.59 -7.27 3.57
CA ASN A 38 2.20 -8.57 3.79
C ASN A 38 1.69 -9.62 2.81
N GLN A 39 0.37 -9.67 2.60
CA GLN A 39 -0.25 -10.58 1.63
C GLN A 39 0.24 -10.32 0.20
N SER A 40 0.37 -9.05 -0.19
CA SER A 40 0.84 -8.68 -1.53
C SER A 40 2.31 -9.04 -1.74
N LEU A 41 3.16 -8.86 -0.73
CA LEU A 41 4.58 -9.24 -0.79
C LEU A 41 4.74 -10.75 -0.94
N VAL A 42 4.06 -11.53 -0.11
CA VAL A 42 4.09 -12.99 -0.18
C VAL A 42 3.54 -13.50 -1.51
N ALA A 43 2.45 -12.93 -2.01
CA ALA A 43 1.88 -13.27 -3.32
C ALA A 43 2.83 -12.98 -4.49
N ASN A 44 3.75 -12.02 -4.34
CA ASN A 44 4.81 -11.71 -5.30
C ASN A 44 6.12 -12.50 -5.04
N GLY A 45 6.09 -13.50 -4.16
CA GLY A 45 7.23 -14.39 -3.90
C GLY A 45 8.30 -13.80 -2.99
N VAL A 46 8.00 -12.75 -2.23
CA VAL A 46 8.92 -12.13 -1.28
C VAL A 46 8.77 -12.79 0.09
N GLU A 47 9.89 -13.18 0.68
CA GLU A 47 9.95 -13.70 2.03
C GLU A 47 9.98 -12.54 3.04
N ILE A 48 9.05 -12.55 4.00
CA ILE A 48 9.04 -11.57 5.09
C ILE A 48 9.87 -12.13 6.25
N VAL A 49 10.98 -11.48 6.54
CA VAL A 49 11.92 -11.86 7.60
C VAL A 49 11.62 -11.03 8.85
N SER A 50 11.34 -11.71 9.96
CA SER A 50 11.29 -11.04 11.25
C SER A 50 12.71 -10.91 11.80
N GLU A 51 13.09 -9.74 12.29
CA GLU A 51 14.29 -9.58 13.10
C GLU A 51 14.11 -10.29 14.46
N THR A 52 14.18 -11.62 14.42
CA THR A 52 14.24 -12.38 15.67
C THR A 52 15.70 -12.38 16.10
N THR A 53 16.05 -11.50 16.99
CA THR A 53 17.26 -11.59 17.81
C THR A 53 17.10 -12.76 18.78
N SER A 54 17.12 -13.98 18.26
CA SER A 54 17.37 -15.16 19.11
C SER A 54 18.89 -15.24 19.34
N PRO A 55 19.36 -15.26 20.58
CA PRO A 55 20.79 -15.36 20.87
C PRO A 55 21.48 -16.61 20.32
N ASP A 56 20.70 -17.61 19.91
CA ASP A 56 21.14 -18.89 19.37
C ASP A 56 21.02 -19.05 17.84
N ALA A 57 20.53 -18.01 17.13
CA ALA A 57 20.40 -18.09 15.67
C ALA A 57 21.77 -17.88 15.01
N LYS A 58 22.40 -18.98 14.59
CA LYS A 58 23.68 -18.99 13.86
C LYS A 58 23.61 -18.34 12.46
N ASP A 59 22.42 -18.02 11.97
CA ASP A 59 22.21 -17.40 10.67
C ASP A 59 21.48 -16.06 10.86
N VAL A 60 22.23 -14.98 10.89
CA VAL A 60 21.68 -13.62 10.76
C VAL A 60 21.24 -13.47 9.31
N ILE A 61 19.97 -13.70 9.05
CA ILE A 61 19.39 -13.45 7.71
C ILE A 61 19.27 -11.95 7.55
N ASN A 62 20.21 -11.36 6.81
CA ASN A 62 20.10 -9.96 6.43
C ASN A 62 19.08 -9.86 5.29
N PRO A 63 17.95 -9.17 5.47
CA PRO A 63 16.97 -8.97 4.41
C PRO A 63 17.57 -8.14 3.25
N ASP A 64 17.15 -8.40 2.03
CA ASP A 64 17.54 -7.60 0.86
C ASP A 64 17.06 -6.15 0.99
N LEU A 65 15.91 -5.95 1.65
CA LEU A 65 15.27 -4.66 1.86
C LEU A 65 14.71 -4.57 3.28
N MET A 66 14.93 -3.45 3.93
CA MET A 66 14.26 -3.07 5.17
C MET A 66 13.25 -1.97 4.86
N LEU A 67 12.02 -2.15 5.29
CA LEU A 67 10.92 -1.17 5.16
C LEU A 67 10.47 -0.76 6.55
N GLU A 68 10.52 0.52 6.85
CA GLU A 68 9.96 1.07 8.07
C GLU A 68 8.69 1.86 7.76
N LEU A 69 7.59 1.43 8.35
CA LEU A 69 6.31 2.11 8.31
C LEU A 69 6.25 3.09 9.49
N ILE A 70 6.29 4.38 9.20
CA ILE A 70 6.40 5.44 10.22
C ILE A 70 5.03 5.78 10.78
N GLY A 71 4.03 5.94 9.90
CA GLY A 71 2.67 6.28 10.30
C GLY A 71 1.73 6.44 9.13
N GLU A 72 0.45 6.58 9.45
CA GLU A 72 -0.61 6.89 8.51
C GLU A 72 -1.48 8.03 9.01
N GLU A 73 -2.05 8.78 8.08
CA GLU A 73 -2.95 9.89 8.36
C GLU A 73 -4.23 9.75 7.52
N ASN A 74 -5.37 9.92 8.18
CA ASN A 74 -6.68 10.06 7.54
C ASN A 74 -7.16 11.48 7.83
N GLU A 75 -7.45 12.24 6.79
CA GLU A 75 -7.89 13.61 6.93
C GLU A 75 -9.16 13.84 6.10
N LYS A 76 -10.11 14.58 6.66
CA LYS A 76 -11.33 15.02 6.00
C LYS A 76 -11.43 16.52 6.13
N ARG A 77 -11.45 17.20 4.99
CA ARG A 77 -11.57 18.67 4.90
C ARG A 77 -12.87 19.05 4.22
N ILE A 78 -13.41 20.21 4.59
CA ILE A 78 -14.52 20.83 3.86
C ILE A 78 -13.96 21.36 2.54
N LEU A 79 -14.49 20.89 1.42
CA LEU A 79 -14.11 21.37 0.09
C LEU A 79 -15.01 22.50 -0.37
N SER A 80 -16.32 22.39 -0.17
CA SER A 80 -17.27 23.44 -0.55
C SER A 80 -18.45 23.59 0.41
N LEU A 81 -18.98 24.81 0.48
CA LEU A 81 -20.18 25.16 1.23
C LEU A 81 -21.23 25.73 0.28
N SER A 82 -22.51 25.52 0.61
CA SER A 82 -23.62 26.21 -0.05
C SER A 82 -23.63 27.70 0.32
N GLY A 83 -24.41 28.49 -0.40
CA GLY A 83 -24.64 29.91 -0.07
C GLY A 83 -25.28 30.15 1.30
N GLN A 84 -25.77 29.08 1.95
CA GLN A 84 -26.36 29.10 3.30
C GLN A 84 -25.39 28.56 4.36
N GLY A 85 -24.13 28.27 4.00
CA GLY A 85 -23.10 27.77 4.91
C GLY A 85 -23.20 26.26 5.24
N VAL A 86 -24.02 25.51 4.50
CA VAL A 86 -24.12 24.04 4.65
C VAL A 86 -23.02 23.38 3.82
N VAL A 87 -22.40 22.34 4.35
CA VAL A 87 -21.36 21.59 3.63
C VAL A 87 -21.97 20.84 2.44
N ASN A 88 -21.41 21.07 1.24
CA ASN A 88 -21.77 20.35 0.03
C ASN A 88 -20.79 19.24 -0.31
N GLU A 89 -19.49 19.48 -0.09
CA GLU A 89 -18.43 18.55 -0.46
C GLU A 89 -17.34 18.51 0.60
N PHE A 90 -16.82 17.32 0.79
CA PHE A 90 -15.59 17.07 1.54
C PHE A 90 -14.50 16.58 0.60
N GLU A 91 -13.27 16.78 1.01
CA GLU A 91 -12.08 16.21 0.45
C GLU A 91 -11.46 15.25 1.47
N LEU A 92 -11.24 14.02 1.05
CA LEU A 92 -10.67 12.95 1.86
C LEU A 92 -9.22 12.73 1.46
N TYR A 93 -8.35 12.57 2.45
CA TYR A 93 -6.95 12.23 2.27
C TYR A 93 -6.59 10.98 3.05
N TYR A 94 -5.80 10.13 2.46
CA TYR A 94 -5.10 9.04 3.13
C TYR A 94 -3.62 9.10 2.79
N ARG A 95 -2.76 9.22 3.79
CA ARG A 95 -1.30 9.31 3.64
C ARG A 95 -0.62 8.21 4.41
N VAL A 96 0.46 7.68 3.85
CA VAL A 96 1.37 6.74 4.50
C VAL A 96 2.78 7.27 4.41
N HIS A 97 3.47 7.31 5.55
CA HIS A 97 4.86 7.73 5.69
C HIS A 97 5.72 6.50 5.92
N TYR A 98 6.78 6.38 5.15
CA TYR A 98 7.69 5.24 5.21
C TYR A 98 9.10 5.64 4.81
N ARG A 99 10.07 4.79 5.12
CA ARG A 99 11.42 4.85 4.60
C ARG A 99 11.96 3.45 4.35
N THR A 100 12.99 3.36 3.54
CA THR A 100 13.60 2.10 3.12
C THR A 100 15.09 2.10 3.36
N LYS A 101 15.67 0.91 3.51
CA LYS A 101 17.10 0.69 3.57
C LYS A 101 17.42 -0.59 2.81
N ILE A 102 18.26 -0.49 1.79
CA ILE A 102 18.69 -1.63 0.97
C ILE A 102 19.86 -2.35 1.68
N ALA A 103 19.98 -3.66 1.48
CA ALA A 103 21.11 -4.43 2.00
C ALA A 103 22.44 -3.85 1.53
N GLY A 104 23.32 -3.58 2.48
CA GLY A 104 24.63 -2.95 2.22
C GLY A 104 24.67 -1.44 2.45
N ASP A 105 23.51 -0.77 2.49
CA ASP A 105 23.45 0.63 2.86
C ASP A 105 23.66 0.82 4.37
N THR A 106 24.38 1.87 4.76
CA THR A 106 24.54 2.24 6.16
C THR A 106 23.41 3.11 6.69
N LEU A 107 22.76 3.88 5.80
CA LEU A 107 21.73 4.86 6.14
C LEU A 107 20.37 4.49 5.57
N TRP A 108 19.33 4.91 6.27
CA TRP A 108 17.95 4.88 5.79
C TRP A 108 17.75 5.95 4.71
N SER A 109 16.86 5.65 3.75
CA SER A 109 16.39 6.69 2.83
C SER A 109 15.70 7.83 3.60
N PRO A 110 15.58 9.02 3.02
CA PRO A 110 14.69 10.04 3.54
C PRO A 110 13.27 9.49 3.67
N VAL A 111 12.50 10.04 4.63
CA VAL A 111 11.08 9.72 4.78
C VAL A 111 10.32 10.10 3.51
N GLN A 112 9.55 9.15 3.00
CA GLN A 112 8.71 9.31 1.82
C GLN A 112 7.24 9.24 2.22
N THR A 113 6.41 9.96 1.48
CA THR A 113 4.96 9.96 1.67
C THR A 113 4.28 9.48 0.39
N ILE A 114 3.28 8.63 0.55
CA ILE A 114 2.32 8.30 -0.50
C ILE A 114 0.96 8.82 -0.06
N GLU A 115 0.30 9.57 -0.94
CA GLU A 115 -1.00 10.16 -0.69
C GLU A 115 -2.00 9.68 -1.73
N ALA A 116 -3.21 9.40 -1.28
CA ALA A 116 -4.40 9.28 -2.11
C ALA A 116 -5.43 10.30 -1.66
N ARG A 117 -6.20 10.84 -2.60
CA ARG A 117 -7.22 11.86 -2.39
C ARG A 117 -8.50 11.50 -3.12
N ARG A 118 -9.65 11.82 -2.50
CA ARG A 118 -10.98 11.70 -3.10
C ARG A 118 -11.86 12.87 -2.69
N ASP A 119 -12.62 13.38 -3.64
CA ASP A 119 -13.69 14.30 -3.37
C ASP A 119 -14.98 13.52 -3.09
N PHE A 120 -15.79 14.02 -2.19
CA PHE A 120 -16.96 13.33 -1.67
C PHE A 120 -18.10 14.32 -1.47
N SER A 121 -19.17 14.18 -2.25
CA SER A 121 -20.37 15.00 -2.11
C SER A 121 -21.17 14.58 -0.88
N TYR A 122 -21.58 15.54 -0.07
CA TYR A 122 -22.32 15.32 1.16
C TYR A 122 -23.77 15.80 1.05
N SER A 123 -24.69 15.07 1.69
CA SER A 123 -26.09 15.45 1.80
C SER A 123 -26.69 14.83 3.05
N ASP A 124 -27.24 15.65 3.92
CA ASP A 124 -27.88 15.19 5.16
C ASP A 124 -29.11 14.29 4.91
N ALA A 125 -29.76 14.44 3.77
CA ALA A 125 -30.96 13.68 3.42
C ALA A 125 -30.71 12.16 3.29
N ASN A 126 -29.44 11.73 3.06
CA ASN A 126 -29.06 10.33 2.86
C ASN A 126 -27.84 9.93 3.69
N LEU A 127 -27.81 10.28 4.97
CA LEU A 127 -26.65 10.13 5.84
C LEU A 127 -26.06 8.71 5.83
N LEU A 128 -26.89 7.67 5.95
CA LEU A 128 -26.42 6.28 5.96
C LEU A 128 -25.76 5.86 4.62
N ALA A 129 -26.36 6.26 3.50
CA ALA A 129 -25.77 5.99 2.19
C ALA A 129 -24.44 6.72 2.02
N LYS A 130 -24.34 7.94 2.54
CA LYS A 130 -23.11 8.75 2.48
C LYS A 130 -22.01 8.21 3.37
N GLN A 131 -22.32 7.67 4.55
CA GLN A 131 -21.33 6.97 5.38
C GLN A 131 -20.77 5.71 4.69
N GLY A 132 -21.63 4.94 4.01
CA GLY A 132 -21.20 3.79 3.21
C GLY A 132 -20.32 4.17 2.02
N GLU A 133 -20.61 5.31 1.37
CA GLU A 133 -19.80 5.84 0.28
C GLU A 133 -18.42 6.30 0.78
N GLU A 134 -18.38 7.05 1.88
CA GLU A 134 -17.13 7.51 2.49
C GLU A 134 -16.23 6.33 2.89
N LYS A 135 -16.81 5.28 3.48
CA LYS A 135 -16.06 4.05 3.82
C LYS A 135 -15.43 3.42 2.58
N ARG A 136 -16.21 3.26 1.49
CA ARG A 136 -15.68 2.70 0.23
C ARG A 136 -14.58 3.56 -0.39
N LEU A 137 -14.70 4.89 -0.30
CA LEU A 137 -13.65 5.80 -0.78
C LEU A 137 -12.36 5.63 0.03
N ASN A 138 -12.46 5.50 1.35
CA ASN A 138 -11.31 5.24 2.20
C ASN A 138 -10.63 3.90 1.87
N GLU A 139 -11.40 2.83 1.69
CA GLU A 139 -10.90 1.51 1.28
C GLU A 139 -10.20 1.58 -0.09
N ASN A 140 -10.77 2.32 -1.04
CA ASN A 140 -10.16 2.53 -2.36
C ASN A 140 -8.85 3.33 -2.25
N MET A 141 -8.79 4.36 -1.42
CA MET A 141 -7.56 5.13 -1.19
C MET A 141 -6.47 4.28 -0.56
N GLN A 142 -6.82 3.40 0.39
CA GLN A 142 -5.88 2.44 0.99
C GLN A 142 -5.32 1.48 -0.06
N ALA A 143 -6.17 0.95 -0.95
CA ALA A 143 -5.74 0.08 -2.06
C ALA A 143 -4.82 0.81 -3.04
N ASP A 144 -5.10 2.07 -3.36
CA ASP A 144 -4.27 2.88 -4.24
C ASP A 144 -2.90 3.18 -3.62
N VAL A 145 -2.87 3.52 -2.32
CA VAL A 145 -1.62 3.75 -1.59
C VAL A 145 -0.78 2.47 -1.54
N LEU A 146 -1.41 1.32 -1.26
CA LEU A 146 -0.73 0.02 -1.27
C LEU A 146 -0.14 -0.29 -2.65
N SER A 147 -0.91 -0.11 -3.72
CA SER A 147 -0.44 -0.32 -5.09
C SER A 147 0.74 0.60 -5.44
N ASN A 148 0.66 1.87 -5.03
CA ASN A 148 1.74 2.82 -5.21
C ASN A 148 2.99 2.44 -4.42
N LEU A 149 2.84 1.98 -3.17
CA LEU A 149 3.95 1.49 -2.36
C LEU A 149 4.64 0.30 -3.03
N MET A 150 3.88 -0.72 -3.44
CA MET A 150 4.41 -1.89 -4.14
C MET A 150 5.17 -1.51 -5.41
N ARG A 151 4.64 -0.56 -6.20
CA ARG A 151 5.31 -0.05 -7.39
C ARG A 151 6.61 0.68 -7.06
N ARG A 152 6.65 1.50 -6.01
CA ARG A 152 7.88 2.17 -5.58
C ARG A 152 8.93 1.17 -5.10
N LEU A 153 8.51 0.16 -4.33
CA LEU A 153 9.42 -0.91 -3.89
C LEU A 153 10.00 -1.69 -5.08
N SER A 154 9.22 -1.91 -6.16
CA SER A 154 9.70 -2.62 -7.35
C SER A 154 10.76 -1.85 -8.15
N THR A 155 10.86 -0.54 -7.96
CA THR A 155 11.84 0.31 -8.66
C THR A 155 13.13 0.48 -7.87
N LEU A 156 13.20 0.01 -6.62
CA LEU A 156 14.42 0.07 -5.82
C LEU A 156 15.46 -0.87 -6.43
N LYS A 157 16.60 -0.32 -6.81
CA LYS A 157 17.73 -1.07 -7.33
C LYS A 157 18.75 -1.29 -6.22
N LYS A 158 19.31 -2.50 -6.22
CA LYS A 158 20.49 -2.84 -5.45
C LYS A 158 21.71 -2.09 -5.95
#